data_9b85129fc00b64ef72bb655443625b75
#
_entry.id   9b85129fc00b64ef72bb655443625b75
#
_cell.length_a   1.000
_cell.length_b   1.000
_cell.length_c   1.000
_cell.angle_alpha   90.00
_cell.angle_beta   90.00
_cell.angle_gamma   90.00
#
_symmetry.space_group_name_H-M   'P 1'
#
loop_
_entity.id
_entity.type
_entity.pdbx_description
1 polymer ?
#
loop_
_entity_poly.entity_id
_entity_poly.type
_entity_poly.pdbx_seq_one_letter_code
_entity_poly.pdbx_strand_id
1 'polypeptide(L)'
;NRLTHNNYKVDCEDFCVIAYGRFGTFNMTANSDLDLVFIYGDKLKKEIYIDFFRRLINILSTKTSEGILYEVDTKLRPSRNRGPVACTYENFKTYHETKSFSWEKIALKKTRVITENQFSLKVYHLLNKLNSLPIPDKEVAQEILKMRVNINDNKIETEKLDKQDLPKWFETKYVAGGQRDIEFLKFFYENKSSLIDQHEKDKKQLLFKRLENVFFKLDQIVNICFMAEKQDSLPSAAVNLLINELDEKDLGSLKALVSQGKTDIYNTLNKILESKITQ
;
A
#
# COMPACT_ATOMS: atom_id res chain seq x y z
N ASN A 1 0.49 11.40 24.77
CA ASN A 1 0.57 11.88 26.16
C ASN A 1 -0.77 11.92 26.94
N ARG A 2 -1.94 12.22 26.36
CA ARG A 2 -3.24 12.18 27.07
C ARG A 2 -3.73 10.76 27.33
N LEU A 3 -3.43 9.79 26.46
CA LEU A 3 -3.82 8.39 26.64
C LEU A 3 -2.96 7.67 27.68
N THR A 4 -1.72 8.08 27.85
CA THR A 4 -0.79 7.44 28.79
C THR A 4 -0.93 7.94 30.22
N HIS A 5 -1.47 9.16 30.46
CA HIS A 5 -1.46 9.78 31.78
C HIS A 5 -2.62 9.41 32.70
N ASN A 6 -3.76 8.96 32.18
CA ASN A 6 -4.95 8.95 33.05
C ASN A 6 -5.55 7.58 33.44
N ASN A 7 -5.24 6.43 32.80
CA ASN A 7 -5.80 5.14 33.25
C ASN A 7 -5.11 3.88 32.69
N TYR A 8 -4.08 4.00 31.85
CA TYR A 8 -3.39 2.85 31.29
C TYR A 8 -1.98 2.79 31.88
N LYS A 9 -1.67 1.71 32.58
CA LYS A 9 -0.28 1.35 32.93
C LYS A 9 0.47 0.82 31.70
N VAL A 10 0.33 1.51 30.54
CA VAL A 10 1.07 1.21 29.31
C VAL A 10 2.44 1.82 29.44
N ASP A 11 3.44 0.98 29.27
CA ASP A 11 4.81 1.43 29.18
C ASP A 11 5.07 1.93 27.75
N CYS A 12 5.34 3.23 27.59
CA CYS A 12 5.62 3.84 26.31
C CYS A 12 6.93 3.34 25.68
N GLU A 13 7.81 2.74 26.47
CA GLU A 13 9.07 2.16 26.02
C GLU A 13 8.93 0.70 25.54
N ASP A 14 7.76 0.06 25.71
CA ASP A 14 7.55 -1.35 25.43
C ASP A 14 6.53 -1.62 24.30
N PHE A 15 6.29 -0.65 23.44
CA PHE A 15 5.50 -0.88 22.22
C PHE A 15 6.06 -0.13 21.01
N CYS A 16 5.66 -0.62 19.84
CA CYS A 16 6.00 -0.04 18.54
C CYS A 16 4.78 0.02 17.62
N VAL A 17 4.68 1.09 16.85
CA VAL A 17 3.70 1.25 15.78
C VAL A 17 4.43 1.27 14.45
N ILE A 18 4.02 0.39 13.54
CA ILE A 18 4.54 0.31 12.18
C ILE A 18 3.46 0.82 11.22
N ALA A 19 3.84 1.75 10.34
CA ALA A 19 3.06 2.16 9.18
C ALA A 19 3.40 1.30 7.98
N TYR A 20 2.39 0.89 7.25
CA TYR A 20 2.50 0.19 5.97
C TYR A 20 1.98 1.05 4.82
N GLY A 21 2.07 0.54 3.61
CA GLY A 21 1.46 1.11 2.42
C GLY A 21 1.84 2.57 2.17
N ARG A 22 0.85 3.40 1.85
CA ARG A 22 1.06 4.83 1.55
C ARG A 22 1.56 5.62 2.76
N PHE A 23 1.12 5.26 3.95
CA PHE A 23 1.61 5.90 5.17
C PHE A 23 3.06 5.51 5.48
N GLY A 24 3.44 4.27 5.22
CA GLY A 24 4.81 3.79 5.34
C GLY A 24 5.79 4.51 4.40
N THR A 25 5.34 4.85 3.19
CA THR A 25 6.18 5.44 2.11
C THR A 25 6.05 6.97 1.96
N PHE A 26 5.36 7.67 2.87
CA PHE A 26 5.09 9.12 2.79
C PHE A 26 4.27 9.56 1.57
N ASN A 27 3.47 8.66 0.98
CA ASN A 27 2.64 8.91 -0.20
C ASN A 27 1.16 8.99 0.14
N MET A 28 0.81 9.54 1.32
CA MET A 28 -0.56 9.72 1.75
C MET A 28 -1.32 10.68 0.83
N THR A 29 -2.57 10.33 0.57
CA THR A 29 -3.57 11.21 -0.04
C THR A 29 -4.74 11.38 0.93
N ALA A 30 -5.64 12.31 0.67
CA ALA A 30 -6.78 12.60 1.55
C ALA A 30 -7.68 11.36 1.82
N ASN A 31 -7.80 10.44 0.85
CA ASN A 31 -8.59 9.21 0.98
C ASN A 31 -7.72 7.97 1.24
N SER A 32 -6.50 8.15 1.75
CA SER A 32 -5.66 7.01 2.13
C SER A 32 -6.02 6.53 3.52
N ASP A 33 -6.09 5.20 3.67
CA ASP A 33 -6.22 4.57 4.98
C ASP A 33 -4.89 4.63 5.73
N LEU A 34 -4.94 4.62 7.05
CA LEU A 34 -3.78 4.38 7.91
C LEU A 34 -3.60 2.88 8.07
N ASP A 35 -2.76 2.28 7.25
CA ASP A 35 -2.35 0.88 7.39
C ASP A 35 -1.37 0.76 8.58
N LEU A 36 -1.85 0.25 9.73
CA LEU A 36 -1.08 0.21 10.97
C LEU A 36 -0.94 -1.21 11.53
N VAL A 37 0.23 -1.51 12.06
CA VAL A 37 0.48 -2.69 12.86
C VAL A 37 1.06 -2.28 14.21
N PHE A 38 0.45 -2.79 15.29
CA PHE A 38 0.82 -2.52 16.67
C PHE A 38 1.54 -3.73 17.27
N ILE A 39 2.73 -3.49 17.81
CA ILE A 39 3.59 -4.52 18.40
C ILE A 39 3.91 -4.13 19.84
N TYR A 40 3.89 -5.08 20.75
CA TYR A 40 4.27 -4.89 22.16
C TYR A 40 5.21 -5.99 22.63
N GLY A 41 5.99 -5.70 23.68
CA GLY A 41 6.99 -6.60 24.24
C GLY A 41 6.46 -7.53 25.32
N ASP A 42 5.78 -6.97 26.33
CA ASP A 42 5.36 -7.71 27.53
C ASP A 42 4.08 -8.52 27.32
N LYS A 43 4.21 -9.84 27.27
CA LYS A 43 3.07 -10.77 27.14
C LYS A 43 2.11 -10.74 28.33
N LEU A 44 2.58 -10.40 29.52
CA LEU A 44 1.76 -10.37 30.73
C LEU A 44 0.80 -9.18 30.74
N LYS A 45 1.12 -8.13 29.99
CA LYS A 45 0.28 -6.92 29.84
C LYS A 45 -0.58 -6.92 28.59
N LYS A 46 -0.81 -8.07 27.97
CA LYS A 46 -1.52 -8.22 26.68
C LYS A 46 -2.84 -7.43 26.64
N GLU A 47 -3.71 -7.59 27.62
CA GLU A 47 -5.03 -6.95 27.61
C GLU A 47 -4.92 -5.42 27.69
N ILE A 48 -3.95 -4.90 28.44
CA ILE A 48 -3.68 -3.46 28.56
C ILE A 48 -3.29 -2.87 27.21
N TYR A 49 -2.39 -3.53 26.46
CA TYR A 49 -1.98 -3.06 25.14
C TYR A 49 -3.11 -3.16 24.10
N ILE A 50 -3.88 -4.25 24.12
CA ILE A 50 -5.01 -4.43 23.21
C ILE A 50 -6.05 -3.32 23.43
N ASP A 51 -6.42 -3.01 24.68
CA ASP A 51 -7.38 -1.98 24.99
C ASP A 51 -6.86 -0.57 24.66
N PHE A 52 -5.58 -0.32 24.92
CA PHE A 52 -4.93 0.92 24.53
C PHE A 52 -5.01 1.14 23.01
N PHE A 53 -4.62 0.15 22.20
CA PHE A 53 -4.65 0.28 20.75
C PHE A 53 -6.07 0.34 20.17
N ARG A 54 -7.04 -0.37 20.74
CA ARG A 54 -8.46 -0.22 20.36
C ARG A 54 -8.94 1.21 20.56
N ARG A 55 -8.58 1.84 21.68
CA ARG A 55 -8.95 3.24 21.92
C ARG A 55 -8.21 4.20 21.02
N LEU A 56 -6.94 3.95 20.72
CA LEU A 56 -6.19 4.76 19.75
C LEU A 56 -6.85 4.70 18.38
N ILE A 57 -7.22 3.50 17.91
CA ILE A 57 -7.95 3.33 16.65
C ILE A 57 -9.27 4.09 16.68
N ASN A 58 -10.06 3.96 17.74
CA ASN A 58 -11.32 4.67 17.87
C ASN A 58 -11.15 6.19 17.82
N ILE A 59 -10.12 6.74 18.46
CA ILE A 59 -9.83 8.19 18.42
C ILE A 59 -9.47 8.62 17.00
N LEU A 60 -8.62 7.86 16.29
CA LEU A 60 -8.20 8.17 14.92
C LEU A 60 -9.35 8.07 13.91
N SER A 61 -10.29 7.14 14.14
CA SER A 61 -11.45 6.88 13.28
C SER A 61 -12.73 7.60 13.73
N THR A 62 -12.66 8.46 14.75
CA THR A 62 -13.83 9.17 15.26
C THR A 62 -14.34 10.17 14.24
N LYS A 63 -15.62 10.08 13.89
CA LYS A 63 -16.30 11.05 13.04
C LYS A 63 -16.55 12.33 13.83
N THR A 64 -16.02 13.43 13.33
CA THR A 64 -16.24 14.79 13.87
C THR A 64 -17.29 15.53 13.02
N SER A 65 -17.64 16.76 13.41
CA SER A 65 -18.44 17.66 12.58
C SER A 65 -17.81 17.93 11.21
N GLU A 66 -16.49 17.89 11.14
CA GLU A 66 -15.68 18.11 9.92
C GLU A 66 -15.43 16.83 9.11
N GLY A 67 -15.95 15.67 9.56
CA GLY A 67 -15.78 14.37 8.93
C GLY A 67 -14.87 13.42 9.70
N ILE A 68 -14.38 12.38 9.01
CA ILE A 68 -13.41 11.41 9.52
C ILE A 68 -12.04 11.82 9.00
N LEU A 69 -11.04 11.87 9.89
CA LEU A 69 -9.69 12.25 9.48
C LEU A 69 -9.05 11.17 8.59
N TYR A 70 -9.03 9.91 9.08
CA TYR A 70 -8.54 8.74 8.34
C TYR A 70 -9.26 7.48 8.81
N GLU A 71 -9.48 6.55 7.90
CA GLU A 71 -9.80 5.16 8.26
C GLU A 71 -8.52 4.44 8.71
N VAL A 72 -8.65 3.56 9.71
CA VAL A 72 -7.51 2.78 10.23
C VAL A 72 -7.67 1.32 9.80
N ASP A 73 -6.77 0.84 8.95
CA ASP A 73 -6.68 -0.56 8.56
C ASP A 73 -5.56 -1.27 9.34
N THR A 74 -5.91 -2.36 10.01
CA THR A 74 -4.97 -3.19 10.79
C THR A 74 -4.85 -4.62 10.25
N LYS A 75 -5.32 -4.87 9.02
CA LYS A 75 -5.37 -6.22 8.42
C LYS A 75 -4.00 -6.83 8.11
N LEU A 76 -2.93 -6.03 8.04
CA LEU A 76 -1.57 -6.49 7.76
C LEU A 76 -0.84 -7.10 8.97
N ARG A 77 -1.51 -7.19 10.13
CA ARG A 77 -0.97 -7.87 11.31
C ARG A 77 -1.03 -9.40 11.18
N PRO A 78 -0.17 -10.13 11.91
CA PRO A 78 -0.30 -11.58 12.04
C PRO A 78 -1.73 -12.01 12.40
N SER A 79 -2.23 -13.07 11.75
CA SER A 79 -3.61 -13.57 11.91
C SER A 79 -4.73 -12.65 11.38
N ARG A 80 -4.40 -11.53 10.77
CA ARG A 80 -5.35 -10.59 10.14
C ARG A 80 -6.56 -10.31 11.06
N ASN A 81 -7.78 -10.37 10.53
CA ASN A 81 -9.01 -10.09 11.28
C ASN A 81 -9.40 -11.16 12.33
N ARG A 82 -8.70 -12.31 12.35
CA ARG A 82 -8.98 -13.41 13.29
C ARG A 82 -8.25 -13.27 14.62
N GLY A 83 -7.33 -12.32 14.73
CA GLY A 83 -6.52 -12.09 15.93
C GLY A 83 -6.78 -10.73 16.59
N PRO A 84 -6.17 -10.47 17.76
CA PRO A 84 -6.24 -9.18 18.43
C PRO A 84 -5.64 -8.05 17.58
N VAL A 85 -6.02 -6.81 17.85
CA VAL A 85 -5.56 -5.62 17.09
C VAL A 85 -4.06 -5.35 17.22
N ALA A 86 -3.41 -5.92 18.23
CA ALA A 86 -1.97 -5.85 18.44
C ALA A 86 -1.38 -7.24 18.62
N CYS A 87 -0.10 -7.41 18.33
CA CYS A 87 0.63 -8.67 18.49
C CYS A 87 1.90 -8.48 19.31
N THR A 88 2.41 -9.56 19.90
CA THR A 88 3.71 -9.53 20.57
C THR A 88 4.84 -9.50 19.52
N TYR A 89 6.00 -8.98 19.93
CA TYR A 89 7.22 -9.01 19.11
C TYR A 89 7.54 -10.43 18.61
N GLU A 90 7.47 -11.42 19.48
CA GLU A 90 7.78 -12.82 19.11
C GLU A 90 6.76 -13.40 18.12
N ASN A 91 5.47 -13.04 18.25
CA ASN A 91 4.46 -13.47 17.29
C ASN A 91 4.69 -12.82 15.93
N PHE A 92 4.98 -11.52 15.89
CA PHE A 92 5.29 -10.81 14.66
C PHE A 92 6.52 -11.41 13.95
N LYS A 93 7.61 -11.61 14.69
CA LYS A 93 8.84 -12.22 14.20
C LYS A 93 8.60 -13.61 13.63
N THR A 94 8.04 -14.51 14.44
CA THR A 94 7.80 -15.90 14.04
C THR A 94 6.88 -15.99 12.83
N TYR A 95 5.83 -15.16 12.78
CA TYR A 95 4.92 -15.12 11.66
C TYR A 95 5.64 -14.77 10.35
N HIS A 96 6.43 -13.70 10.35
CA HIS A 96 7.10 -13.25 9.14
C HIS A 96 8.30 -14.12 8.74
N GLU A 97 8.94 -14.80 9.68
CA GLU A 97 10.00 -15.77 9.38
C GLU A 97 9.46 -17.10 8.80
N THR A 98 8.23 -17.54 9.19
CA THR A 98 7.80 -18.93 8.93
C THR A 98 6.44 -19.08 8.25
N LYS A 99 5.54 -18.10 8.31
CA LYS A 99 4.13 -18.24 7.91
C LYS A 99 3.63 -17.18 6.93
N SER A 100 4.35 -16.07 6.79
CA SER A 100 3.90 -14.97 5.93
C SER A 100 3.94 -15.35 4.46
N PHE A 101 2.94 -14.92 3.72
CA PHE A 101 2.91 -15.04 2.27
C PHE A 101 3.94 -14.12 1.62
N SER A 102 4.34 -14.43 0.38
CA SER A 102 5.32 -13.63 -0.35
C SER A 102 4.87 -12.20 -0.56
N TRP A 103 3.59 -11.95 -0.81
CA TRP A 103 3.05 -10.60 -0.94
C TRP A 103 3.10 -9.79 0.38
N GLU A 104 3.00 -10.44 1.56
CA GLU A 104 3.19 -9.78 2.86
C GLU A 104 4.65 -9.40 3.07
N LYS A 105 5.59 -10.23 2.61
CA LYS A 105 7.03 -9.90 2.59
C LYS A 105 7.34 -8.71 1.67
N ILE A 106 6.65 -8.62 0.53
CA ILE A 106 6.73 -7.45 -0.35
C ILE A 106 6.18 -6.20 0.35
N ALA A 107 5.05 -6.33 1.06
CA ALA A 107 4.46 -5.23 1.82
C ALA A 107 5.38 -4.74 2.96
N LEU A 108 6.17 -5.63 3.58
CA LEU A 108 7.16 -5.25 4.60
C LEU A 108 8.21 -4.26 4.08
N LYS A 109 8.59 -4.33 2.79
CA LYS A 109 9.54 -3.39 2.19
C LYS A 109 9.02 -1.94 2.17
N LYS A 110 7.72 -1.75 2.35
CA LYS A 110 7.03 -0.45 2.37
C LYS A 110 6.60 -0.04 3.77
N THR A 111 7.37 -0.44 4.78
CA THR A 111 7.07 -0.15 6.17
C THR A 111 7.97 0.95 6.73
N ARG A 112 7.42 1.64 7.72
CA ARG A 112 8.13 2.63 8.52
C ARG A 112 7.73 2.50 9.98
N VAL A 113 8.71 2.50 10.87
CA VAL A 113 8.49 2.60 12.32
C VAL A 113 8.10 4.05 12.64
N ILE A 114 6.99 4.25 13.37
CA ILE A 114 6.46 5.59 13.70
C ILE A 114 6.88 6.02 15.10
N THR A 115 6.93 5.09 16.05
CA THR A 115 7.30 5.35 17.43
C THR A 115 8.81 5.43 17.61
N GLU A 116 9.27 6.29 18.53
CA GLU A 116 10.70 6.52 18.80
C GLU A 116 11.00 6.12 20.25
N ASN A 117 11.45 4.87 20.47
CA ASN A 117 11.87 4.33 21.74
C ASN A 117 12.82 3.14 21.52
N GLN A 118 13.38 2.57 22.60
CA GLN A 118 14.32 1.44 22.50
C GLN A 118 13.67 0.18 21.91
N PHE A 119 12.42 -0.08 22.21
CA PHE A 119 11.70 -1.20 21.62
C PHE A 119 11.47 -1.00 20.12
N SER A 120 11.21 0.21 19.68
CA SER A 120 11.09 0.58 18.27
C SER A 120 12.37 0.33 17.47
N LEU A 121 13.54 0.58 18.06
CA LEU A 121 14.83 0.23 17.44
C LEU A 121 14.97 -1.28 17.27
N LYS A 122 14.56 -2.07 18.26
CA LYS A 122 14.56 -3.54 18.16
C LYS A 122 13.66 -4.03 17.02
N VAL A 123 12.47 -3.43 16.86
CA VAL A 123 11.55 -3.74 15.76
C VAL A 123 12.12 -3.30 14.43
N TYR A 124 12.74 -2.13 14.34
CA TYR A 124 13.42 -1.66 13.12
C TYR A 124 14.51 -2.62 12.65
N HIS A 125 15.37 -3.11 13.56
CA HIS A 125 16.38 -4.11 13.22
C HIS A 125 15.76 -5.43 12.73
N LEU A 126 14.65 -5.85 13.34
CA LEU A 126 13.91 -7.02 12.86
C LEU A 126 13.37 -6.81 11.45
N LEU A 127 12.76 -5.66 11.16
CA LEU A 127 12.26 -5.34 9.81
C LEU A 127 13.39 -5.38 8.77
N ASN A 128 14.55 -4.81 9.07
CA ASN A 128 15.71 -4.86 8.19
C ASN A 128 16.18 -6.30 7.93
N LYS A 129 16.22 -7.14 8.98
CA LYS A 129 16.53 -8.57 8.84
C LYS A 129 15.51 -9.28 7.95
N LEU A 130 14.21 -9.08 8.20
CA LEU A 130 13.13 -9.72 7.42
C LEU A 130 13.15 -9.28 5.95
N ASN A 131 13.43 -8.00 5.70
CA ASN A 131 13.54 -7.43 4.34
C ASN A 131 14.77 -7.93 3.56
N SER A 132 15.80 -8.43 4.25
CA SER A 132 16.98 -9.04 3.62
C SER A 132 16.80 -10.52 3.27
N LEU A 133 15.73 -11.16 3.76
CA LEU A 133 15.46 -12.56 3.42
C LEU A 133 15.08 -12.71 1.95
N PRO A 134 15.63 -13.72 1.24
CA PRO A 134 15.27 -13.96 -0.15
C PRO A 134 13.80 -14.39 -0.25
N ILE A 135 13.14 -13.90 -1.29
CA ILE A 135 11.78 -14.31 -1.63
C ILE A 135 11.88 -15.00 -2.98
N PRO A 136 11.51 -16.29 -3.10
CA PRO A 136 11.58 -17.01 -4.37
C PRO A 136 10.67 -16.37 -5.42
N ASP A 137 11.23 -16.00 -6.57
CA ASP A 137 10.51 -15.32 -7.66
C ASP A 137 9.30 -16.14 -8.15
N LYS A 138 9.43 -17.46 -8.21
CA LYS A 138 8.34 -18.36 -8.63
C LYS A 138 7.14 -18.31 -7.69
N GLU A 139 7.38 -18.33 -6.38
CA GLU A 139 6.31 -18.21 -5.38
C GLU A 139 5.61 -16.86 -5.50
N VAL A 140 6.39 -15.79 -5.64
CA VAL A 140 5.86 -14.44 -5.84
C VAL A 140 5.01 -14.37 -7.12
N ALA A 141 5.50 -14.90 -8.22
CA ALA A 141 4.78 -14.89 -9.50
C ALA A 141 3.43 -15.63 -9.38
N GLN A 142 3.41 -16.80 -8.75
CA GLN A 142 2.18 -17.57 -8.52
C GLN A 142 1.18 -16.83 -7.62
N GLU A 143 1.65 -16.19 -6.56
CA GLU A 143 0.79 -15.41 -5.66
C GLU A 143 0.22 -14.17 -6.34
N ILE A 144 1.02 -13.46 -7.15
CA ILE A 144 0.56 -12.30 -7.92
C ILE A 144 -0.55 -12.71 -8.89
N LEU A 145 -0.40 -13.83 -9.60
CA LEU A 145 -1.45 -14.33 -10.49
C LEU A 145 -2.75 -14.60 -9.74
N LYS A 146 -2.68 -15.28 -8.60
CA LYS A 146 -3.87 -15.53 -7.74
C LYS A 146 -4.51 -14.23 -7.26
N MET A 147 -3.72 -13.23 -6.86
CA MET A 147 -4.24 -11.93 -6.45
C MET A 147 -4.92 -11.19 -7.60
N ARG A 148 -4.36 -11.26 -8.81
CA ARG A 148 -4.95 -10.60 -9.99
C ARG A 148 -6.29 -11.21 -10.39
N VAL A 149 -6.43 -12.53 -10.31
CA VAL A 149 -7.72 -13.21 -10.51
C VAL A 149 -8.74 -12.71 -9.47
N ASN A 150 -8.38 -12.73 -8.20
CA ASN A 150 -9.27 -12.28 -7.11
C ASN A 150 -9.66 -10.80 -7.23
N ILE A 151 -8.76 -9.93 -7.72
CA ILE A 151 -9.07 -8.51 -7.96
C ILE A 151 -10.07 -8.37 -9.10
N ASN A 152 -9.92 -9.12 -10.18
CA ASN A 152 -10.85 -9.10 -11.29
C ASN A 152 -12.22 -9.64 -10.89
N ASP A 153 -12.29 -10.71 -10.11
CA ASP A 153 -13.55 -11.29 -9.61
C ASP A 153 -14.27 -10.34 -8.65
N ASN A 154 -13.55 -9.74 -7.69
CA ASN A 154 -14.12 -8.75 -6.77
C ASN A 154 -14.56 -7.47 -7.49
N LYS A 155 -13.94 -7.11 -8.61
CA LYS A 155 -14.31 -5.95 -9.41
C LYS A 155 -15.65 -6.16 -10.13
N ILE A 156 -15.92 -7.39 -10.56
CA ILE A 156 -17.22 -7.78 -11.13
C ILE A 156 -18.33 -7.63 -10.08
N GLU A 157 -18.05 -7.87 -8.79
CA GLU A 157 -19.02 -7.66 -7.69
C GLU A 157 -19.17 -6.19 -7.30
N THR A 158 -18.09 -5.39 -7.35
CA THR A 158 -18.13 -3.96 -6.98
C THR A 158 -18.62 -3.05 -8.10
N GLU A 159 -18.62 -3.48 -9.36
CA GLU A 159 -19.30 -2.78 -10.46
C GLU A 159 -20.82 -2.74 -10.29
N LYS A 160 -21.38 -3.56 -9.38
CA LYS A 160 -22.81 -3.51 -8.97
C LYS A 160 -23.11 -2.45 -7.91
N LEU A 161 -22.10 -1.83 -7.32
CA LEU A 161 -22.26 -0.73 -6.37
C LEU A 161 -21.90 0.58 -7.09
N ASP A 162 -22.93 1.36 -7.39
CA ASP A 162 -22.92 2.71 -7.97
C ASP A 162 -21.71 3.57 -7.53
N LYS A 163 -20.60 3.44 -8.20
CA LYS A 163 -19.58 4.49 -8.23
C LYS A 163 -19.76 5.24 -9.54
N GLN A 164 -20.51 6.34 -9.40
CA GLN A 164 -20.80 7.30 -10.44
C GLN A 164 -19.56 7.65 -11.28
N ASP A 165 -19.69 7.45 -12.55
CA ASP A 165 -19.17 8.11 -13.77
C ASP A 165 -17.84 8.85 -13.76
N LEU A 166 -16.85 8.43 -12.96
CA LEU A 166 -15.47 8.78 -13.29
C LEU A 166 -15.05 8.02 -14.56
N PRO A 167 -14.48 8.71 -15.57
CA PRO A 167 -14.02 8.05 -16.78
C PRO A 167 -13.10 6.88 -16.45
N LYS A 168 -13.34 5.69 -17.00
CA LYS A 168 -12.57 4.45 -16.73
C LYS A 168 -11.05 4.60 -16.83
N TRP A 169 -10.55 5.58 -17.56
CA TRP A 169 -9.12 5.83 -17.69
C TRP A 169 -8.50 6.43 -16.40
N PHE A 170 -9.30 7.04 -15.51
CA PHE A 170 -8.87 7.54 -14.21
C PHE A 170 -8.61 6.44 -13.18
N GLU A 171 -9.20 5.28 -13.35
CA GLU A 171 -8.98 4.20 -12.43
C GLU A 171 -7.55 3.69 -12.55
N THR A 172 -6.73 3.92 -11.53
CA THR A 172 -5.30 3.61 -11.56
C THR A 172 -4.89 2.53 -10.56
N LYS A 173 -5.71 2.27 -9.52
CA LYS A 173 -5.26 1.45 -8.39
C LYS A 173 -5.40 -0.05 -8.63
N TYR A 174 -6.59 -0.49 -9.07
CA TYR A 174 -6.95 -1.92 -9.16
C TYR A 174 -7.24 -2.38 -10.60
N VAL A 175 -6.73 -1.69 -11.58
CA VAL A 175 -6.87 -2.06 -13.00
C VAL A 175 -5.64 -2.79 -13.50
N ALA A 176 -5.80 -3.56 -14.55
CA ALA A 176 -4.68 -4.16 -15.27
C ALA A 176 -3.71 -3.06 -15.75
N GLY A 177 -2.42 -3.21 -15.45
CA GLY A 177 -1.40 -2.21 -15.70
C GLY A 177 -1.44 -0.98 -14.78
N GLY A 178 -2.19 -1.02 -13.69
CA GLY A 178 -2.29 0.07 -12.73
C GLY A 178 -1.18 0.08 -11.69
N GLN A 179 -1.38 0.85 -10.61
CA GLN A 179 -0.39 1.07 -9.55
C GLN A 179 0.10 -0.25 -8.91
N ARG A 180 -0.79 -1.22 -8.71
CA ARG A 180 -0.42 -2.53 -8.17
C ARG A 180 0.53 -3.30 -9.07
N ASP A 181 0.29 -3.28 -10.37
CA ASP A 181 1.14 -3.96 -11.32
C ASP A 181 2.53 -3.30 -11.40
N ILE A 182 2.62 -1.97 -11.25
CA ILE A 182 3.91 -1.26 -11.11
C ILE A 182 4.65 -1.71 -9.86
N GLU A 183 3.96 -1.87 -8.73
CA GLU A 183 4.58 -2.32 -7.48
C GLU A 183 5.17 -3.73 -7.60
N PHE A 184 4.48 -4.64 -8.30
CA PHE A 184 4.99 -5.97 -8.58
C PHE A 184 6.18 -5.94 -9.55
N LEU A 185 6.14 -5.10 -10.58
CA LEU A 185 7.27 -4.92 -11.47
C LEU A 185 8.51 -4.40 -10.74
N LYS A 186 8.35 -3.39 -9.87
CA LYS A 186 9.45 -2.89 -9.03
C LYS A 186 10.08 -4.02 -8.22
N PHE A 187 9.26 -4.87 -7.59
CA PHE A 187 9.78 -6.02 -6.85
C PHE A 187 10.70 -6.89 -7.70
N PHE A 188 10.29 -7.28 -8.93
CA PHE A 188 11.11 -8.11 -9.80
C PHE A 188 12.35 -7.39 -10.33
N TYR A 189 12.30 -6.08 -10.54
CA TYR A 189 13.47 -5.30 -10.97
C TYR A 189 14.48 -5.05 -9.85
N GLU A 190 14.05 -4.94 -8.62
CA GLU A 190 14.90 -4.77 -7.45
C GLU A 190 15.58 -6.08 -7.04
N ASN A 191 14.93 -7.22 -7.26
CA ASN A 191 15.53 -8.52 -7.05
C ASN A 191 16.56 -8.81 -8.16
N LYS A 192 17.83 -8.90 -7.78
CA LYS A 192 18.99 -9.09 -8.69
C LYS A 192 18.95 -10.35 -9.56
N SER A 193 18.01 -11.25 -9.36
CA SER A 193 17.83 -12.51 -10.12
C SER A 193 17.13 -12.34 -11.49
N SER A 194 16.74 -11.14 -11.89
CA SER A 194 16.05 -10.93 -13.15
C SER A 194 17.01 -11.03 -14.33
N LEU A 195 16.72 -11.93 -15.27
CA LEU A 195 17.38 -12.13 -16.57
C LEU A 195 17.15 -10.96 -17.56
N ILE A 196 16.81 -9.77 -17.06
CA ILE A 196 16.51 -8.61 -17.91
C ILE A 196 17.82 -7.88 -18.19
N ASP A 197 18.09 -7.62 -19.46
CA ASP A 197 19.23 -6.78 -19.89
C ASP A 197 19.22 -5.43 -19.15
N GLN A 198 20.39 -5.01 -18.64
CA GLN A 198 20.51 -3.82 -17.81
C GLN A 198 20.01 -2.55 -18.51
N HIS A 199 20.31 -2.40 -19.81
CA HIS A 199 19.89 -1.23 -20.58
C HIS A 199 18.36 -1.18 -20.78
N GLU A 200 17.73 -2.32 -21.07
CA GLU A 200 16.27 -2.43 -21.14
C GLU A 200 15.61 -2.19 -19.78
N LYS A 201 16.27 -2.64 -18.70
CA LYS A 201 15.85 -2.41 -17.32
C LYS A 201 15.81 -0.92 -16.98
N ASP A 202 16.87 -0.18 -17.29
CA ASP A 202 16.99 1.25 -16.96
C ASP A 202 15.94 2.07 -17.72
N LYS A 203 15.73 1.78 -19.01
CA LYS A 203 14.70 2.44 -19.84
C LYS A 203 13.28 2.18 -19.31
N LYS A 204 12.98 0.95 -18.93
CA LYS A 204 11.66 0.59 -18.37
C LYS A 204 11.45 1.17 -16.98
N GLN A 205 12.48 1.22 -16.13
CA GLN A 205 12.38 1.85 -14.81
C GLN A 205 12.03 3.34 -14.93
N LEU A 206 12.61 4.06 -15.88
CA LEU A 206 12.30 5.47 -16.10
C LEU A 206 10.83 5.65 -16.52
N LEU A 207 10.35 4.82 -17.46
CA LEU A 207 8.94 4.83 -17.88
C LEU A 207 8.01 4.53 -16.71
N PHE A 208 8.30 3.50 -15.91
CA PHE A 208 7.46 3.13 -14.78
C PHE A 208 7.45 4.21 -13.69
N LYS A 209 8.56 4.86 -13.45
CA LYS A 209 8.63 6.00 -12.53
C LYS A 209 7.77 7.18 -13.01
N ARG A 210 7.78 7.46 -14.33
CA ARG A 210 6.91 8.47 -14.92
C ARG A 210 5.44 8.10 -14.77
N LEU A 211 5.05 6.87 -15.10
CA LEU A 211 3.67 6.39 -14.98
C LEU A 211 3.19 6.35 -13.52
N GLU A 212 4.05 5.99 -12.58
CA GLU A 212 3.74 6.04 -11.16
C GLU A 212 3.41 7.48 -10.70
N ASN A 213 4.20 8.46 -11.15
CA ASN A 213 3.93 9.87 -10.87
C ASN A 213 2.59 10.30 -11.49
N VAL A 214 2.32 9.94 -12.74
CA VAL A 214 1.04 10.22 -13.40
C VAL A 214 -0.12 9.60 -12.63
N PHE A 215 -0.03 8.34 -12.24
CA PHE A 215 -1.09 7.66 -11.50
C PHE A 215 -1.28 8.26 -10.10
N PHE A 216 -0.21 8.66 -9.43
CA PHE A 216 -0.30 9.34 -8.15
C PHE A 216 -1.01 10.70 -8.26
N LYS A 217 -0.68 11.49 -9.28
CA LYS A 217 -1.31 12.79 -9.56
C LYS A 217 -2.79 12.64 -9.92
N LEU A 218 -3.13 11.66 -10.76
CA LEU A 218 -4.51 11.34 -11.09
C LEU A 218 -5.32 10.96 -9.82
N ASP A 219 -4.74 10.13 -8.96
CA ASP A 219 -5.39 9.73 -7.70
C ASP A 219 -5.58 10.92 -6.75
N GLN A 220 -4.61 11.83 -6.64
CA GLN A 220 -4.74 13.06 -5.86
C GLN A 220 -5.90 13.93 -6.35
N ILE A 221 -6.04 14.12 -7.66
CA ILE A 221 -7.08 14.97 -8.24
C ILE A 221 -8.45 14.33 -8.11
N VAL A 222 -8.57 13.03 -8.37
CA VAL A 222 -9.82 12.29 -8.09
C VAL A 222 -10.25 12.49 -6.64
N ASN A 223 -9.32 12.42 -5.68
CA ASN A 223 -9.61 12.61 -4.27
C ASN A 223 -10.06 14.05 -3.96
N ILE A 224 -9.42 15.06 -4.56
CA ILE A 224 -9.82 16.48 -4.39
C ILE A 224 -11.21 16.71 -4.98
N CYS A 225 -11.49 16.18 -6.17
CA CYS A 225 -12.81 16.33 -6.80
C CYS A 225 -13.90 15.62 -6.00
N PHE A 226 -13.61 14.47 -5.41
CA PHE A 226 -14.54 13.75 -4.57
C PHE A 226 -14.87 14.50 -3.27
N MET A 227 -13.86 15.12 -2.62
CA MET A 227 -14.06 15.94 -1.43
C MET A 227 -14.85 17.23 -1.71
N ALA A 228 -14.76 17.75 -2.93
CA ALA A 228 -15.46 18.97 -3.33
C ALA A 228 -16.94 18.73 -3.73
N GLU A 229 -17.48 17.53 -3.51
CA GLU A 229 -18.87 17.12 -3.87
C GLU A 229 -19.27 17.36 -5.34
N LYS A 230 -18.30 17.58 -6.22
CA LYS A 230 -18.54 17.76 -7.66
C LYS A 230 -18.41 16.41 -8.36
N GLN A 231 -19.51 15.68 -8.40
CA GLN A 231 -19.53 14.27 -8.78
C GLN A 231 -19.58 14.00 -10.29
N ASP A 232 -19.99 14.93 -11.13
CA ASP A 232 -20.36 14.58 -12.50
C ASP A 232 -19.32 14.85 -13.58
N SER A 233 -18.25 15.57 -13.30
CA SER A 233 -17.11 15.76 -14.20
C SER A 233 -15.90 16.32 -13.48
N LEU A 234 -14.70 15.96 -13.95
CA LEU A 234 -13.49 16.67 -13.54
C LEU A 234 -13.60 18.14 -13.93
N PRO A 235 -13.40 19.06 -12.99
CA PRO A 235 -13.31 20.48 -13.33
C PRO A 235 -12.23 20.68 -14.39
N SER A 236 -12.53 21.44 -15.44
CA SER A 236 -11.55 21.76 -16.49
C SER A 236 -10.26 22.37 -15.94
N ALA A 237 -10.34 23.10 -14.84
CA ALA A 237 -9.18 23.63 -14.13
C ALA A 237 -8.27 22.52 -13.56
N ALA A 238 -8.83 21.45 -13.02
CA ALA A 238 -8.07 20.32 -12.50
C ALA A 238 -7.39 19.52 -13.64
N VAL A 239 -8.09 19.35 -14.76
CA VAL A 239 -7.52 18.73 -15.96
C VAL A 239 -6.37 19.58 -16.53
N ASN A 240 -6.54 20.89 -16.63
CA ASN A 240 -5.49 21.80 -17.10
C ASN A 240 -4.28 21.81 -16.18
N LEU A 241 -4.49 21.77 -14.86
CA LEU A 241 -3.41 21.64 -13.87
C LEU A 241 -2.61 20.35 -14.09
N LEU A 242 -3.29 19.21 -14.30
CA LEU A 242 -2.64 17.93 -14.59
C LEU A 242 -1.80 17.97 -15.86
N ILE A 243 -2.38 18.51 -16.94
CA ILE A 243 -1.70 18.62 -18.22
C ILE A 243 -0.41 19.44 -18.06
N ASN A 244 -0.48 20.57 -17.34
CA ASN A 244 0.68 21.42 -17.10
C ASN A 244 1.72 20.74 -16.18
N GLU A 245 1.29 20.11 -15.08
CA GLU A 245 2.22 19.46 -14.13
C GLU A 245 2.90 18.22 -14.71
N LEU A 246 2.27 17.55 -15.67
CA LEU A 246 2.79 16.35 -16.30
C LEU A 246 3.50 16.63 -17.64
N ASP A 247 3.59 17.91 -18.03
CA ASP A 247 4.20 18.36 -19.27
C ASP A 247 3.56 17.71 -20.52
N GLU A 248 2.24 17.57 -20.49
CA GLU A 248 1.46 17.03 -21.59
C GLU A 248 0.86 18.16 -22.44
N LYS A 249 0.64 17.89 -23.73
CA LYS A 249 0.12 18.92 -24.65
C LYS A 249 -1.35 19.21 -24.42
N ASP A 250 -2.13 18.19 -24.16
CA ASP A 250 -3.58 18.26 -24.01
C ASP A 250 -4.13 17.01 -23.30
N LEU A 251 -5.45 16.98 -23.09
CA LEU A 251 -6.14 15.84 -22.47
C LEU A 251 -6.02 14.55 -23.32
N GLY A 252 -5.93 14.68 -24.64
CA GLY A 252 -5.78 13.54 -25.55
C GLY A 252 -4.43 12.85 -25.36
N SER A 253 -3.34 13.63 -25.28
CA SER A 253 -1.99 13.11 -25.02
C SER A 253 -1.90 12.46 -23.62
N LEU A 254 -2.52 13.05 -22.61
CA LEU A 254 -2.57 12.47 -21.26
C LEU A 254 -3.33 11.14 -21.23
N LYS A 255 -4.51 11.06 -21.88
CA LYS A 255 -5.28 9.81 -22.00
C LYS A 255 -4.48 8.72 -22.74
N ALA A 256 -3.80 9.09 -23.82
CA ALA A 256 -2.96 8.18 -24.59
C ALA A 256 -1.79 7.65 -23.75
N LEU A 257 -1.10 8.53 -23.00
CA LEU A 257 -0.03 8.16 -22.08
C LEU A 257 -0.52 7.15 -21.01
N VAL A 258 -1.66 7.41 -20.40
CA VAL A 258 -2.23 6.53 -19.35
C VAL A 258 -2.65 5.19 -19.95
N SER A 259 -3.36 5.17 -21.06
CA SER A 259 -3.85 3.94 -21.70
C SER A 259 -2.71 3.08 -22.24
N GLN A 260 -1.77 3.68 -22.97
CA GLN A 260 -0.59 2.98 -23.47
C GLN A 260 0.28 2.49 -22.32
N GLY A 261 0.49 3.33 -21.31
CA GLY A 261 1.25 2.99 -20.12
C GLY A 261 0.68 1.79 -19.38
N LYS A 262 -0.64 1.73 -19.18
CA LYS A 262 -1.30 0.55 -18.58
C LYS A 262 -1.06 -0.70 -19.41
N THR A 263 -1.17 -0.62 -20.71
CA THR A 263 -0.93 -1.74 -21.62
C THR A 263 0.51 -2.24 -21.52
N ASP A 264 1.48 -1.32 -21.52
CA ASP A 264 2.90 -1.66 -21.44
C ASP A 264 3.28 -2.31 -20.10
N ILE A 265 2.74 -1.78 -18.99
CA ILE A 265 2.92 -2.35 -17.64
C ILE A 265 2.33 -3.76 -17.59
N TYR A 266 1.08 -3.93 -18.04
CA TYR A 266 0.38 -5.20 -18.06
C TYR A 266 1.14 -6.27 -18.84
N ASN A 267 1.54 -5.96 -20.08
CA ASN A 267 2.26 -6.88 -20.95
C ASN A 267 3.64 -7.23 -20.39
N THR A 268 4.34 -6.24 -19.82
CA THR A 268 5.65 -6.45 -19.23
C THR A 268 5.55 -7.37 -18.00
N LEU A 269 4.57 -7.12 -17.13
CA LEU A 269 4.37 -7.97 -15.94
C LEU A 269 4.00 -9.40 -16.34
N ASN A 270 3.08 -9.60 -17.28
CA ASN A 270 2.71 -10.95 -17.76
C ASN A 270 3.91 -11.71 -18.31
N LYS A 271 4.73 -11.07 -19.14
CA LYS A 271 5.95 -11.68 -19.67
C LYS A 271 6.92 -12.12 -18.59
N ILE A 272 7.07 -11.32 -17.52
CA ILE A 272 7.91 -11.68 -16.36
C ILE A 272 7.27 -12.85 -15.59
N LEU A 273 5.97 -12.78 -15.29
CA LEU A 273 5.27 -13.84 -14.55
C LEU A 273 5.35 -15.19 -15.27
N GLU A 274 5.11 -15.22 -16.58
CA GLU A 274 5.24 -16.44 -17.41
C GLU A 274 6.66 -16.98 -17.35
N SER A 275 7.67 -16.14 -17.50
CA SER A 275 9.08 -16.56 -17.46
C SER A 275 9.50 -17.15 -16.12
N LYS A 276 8.94 -16.65 -15.00
CA LYS A 276 9.27 -17.10 -13.64
C LYS A 276 8.52 -18.38 -13.21
N ILE A 277 7.42 -18.69 -13.86
CA ILE A 277 6.64 -19.90 -13.58
C ILE A 277 7.18 -21.10 -14.38
N THR A 278 7.67 -20.85 -15.60
CA THR A 278 8.21 -21.89 -16.48
C THR A 278 9.62 -22.34 -16.10
N GLN A 279 10.36 -21.56 -15.34
CA GLN A 279 11.63 -21.94 -14.69
C GLN A 279 11.38 -22.69 -13.38
#